data_18e8fec9ada9fd93d76b38bb2713215b
#
_entry.id   18e8fec9ada9fd93d76b38bb2713215b
#
_cell.length_a   1.000
_cell.length_b   1.000
_cell.length_c   1.000
_cell.angle_alpha   90.00
_cell.angle_beta   90.00
_cell.angle_gamma   90.00
#
_symmetry.space_group_name_H-M   'P 1'
#
loop_
_entity.id
_entity.type
_entity.pdbx_description
1 polymer ?
#
loop_
_entity_poly.entity_id
_entity_poly.type
_entity_poly.pdbx_seq_one_letter_code
_entity_poly.pdbx_strand_id
1 'polypeptide(L)'
;LIRRKAEILDYFDSAGELFIWPNSNMKLFHAGVFDLESLYTREKQNSKQRQTKTTQFIVGKKPPISREWRFFAYKDEIITGSLYLVGEERINERVSGGYLADYAANVIKQVGWYPEIVYTIDICESAGELYVLELGSFSCAGEYGCDVGLIVEAGVRAAREDWCVVNDDF
;
A
#
# COMPACT_ATOMS: atom_id res chain seq x y z
N LEU A 1 13.84 0.46 -6.63
CA LEU A 1 15.16 -0.18 -6.48
C LEU A 1 15.40 -0.51 -5.00
N ILE A 2 15.78 -1.75 -4.67
CA ILE A 2 16.06 -2.17 -3.29
C ILE A 2 17.53 -1.86 -2.97
N ARG A 3 17.78 -1.16 -1.85
CA ARG A 3 19.11 -0.76 -1.39
C ARG A 3 19.29 -0.98 0.10
N ARG A 4 20.52 -1.20 0.52
CA ARG A 4 20.91 -1.18 1.94
C ARG A 4 21.10 0.27 2.40
N LYS A 5 20.93 0.52 3.70
CA LYS A 5 21.04 1.85 4.28
C LYS A 5 22.32 2.60 3.87
N ALA A 6 23.47 1.92 3.88
CA ALA A 6 24.75 2.53 3.50
C ALA A 6 24.81 2.98 2.03
N GLU A 7 24.02 2.37 1.16
CA GLU A 7 23.99 2.64 -0.27
C GLU A 7 23.02 3.79 -0.62
N ILE A 8 22.09 4.15 0.28
CA ILE A 8 21.09 5.20 0.05
C ILE A 8 21.75 6.58 -0.03
N LEU A 9 22.81 6.80 0.75
CA LEU A 9 23.50 8.07 0.81
C LEU A 9 24.03 8.51 -0.55
N ASP A 10 24.55 7.57 -1.33
CA ASP A 10 25.07 7.84 -2.68
C ASP A 10 23.98 8.30 -3.67
N TYR A 11 22.71 7.96 -3.37
CA TYR A 11 21.57 8.38 -4.21
C TYR A 11 21.12 9.81 -3.96
N PHE A 12 21.30 10.34 -2.74
CA PHE A 12 20.94 11.72 -2.41
C PHE A 12 21.80 12.74 -3.16
N ASP A 13 23.04 12.43 -3.41
CA ASP A 13 23.98 13.34 -4.11
C ASP A 13 23.53 13.67 -5.53
N SER A 14 22.71 12.80 -6.16
CA SER A 14 22.24 12.97 -7.53
C SER A 14 20.83 13.49 -7.68
N ALA A 15 19.97 13.39 -6.65
CA ALA A 15 18.53 13.61 -6.74
C ALA A 15 17.96 14.59 -5.71
N GLY A 16 18.69 14.93 -4.64
CA GLY A 16 18.26 15.83 -3.56
C GLY A 16 17.16 15.25 -2.66
N GLU A 17 16.11 14.72 -3.25
CA GLU A 17 15.00 14.06 -2.55
C GLU A 17 14.77 12.64 -3.10
N LEU A 18 14.47 11.70 -2.21
CA LEU A 18 14.14 10.31 -2.57
C LEU A 18 12.86 9.86 -1.88
N PHE A 19 12.04 9.12 -2.61
CA PHE A 19 11.00 8.32 -2.01
C PHE A 19 11.61 7.05 -1.41
N ILE A 20 11.38 6.83 -0.11
CA ILE A 20 11.95 5.71 0.62
C ILE A 20 10.83 4.95 1.32
N TRP A 21 10.83 3.62 1.12
CA TRP A 21 9.91 2.67 1.74
C TRP A 21 10.71 1.58 2.46
N PRO A 22 10.36 1.19 3.70
CA PRO A 22 11.02 0.06 4.36
C PRO A 22 10.66 -1.25 3.62
N ASN A 23 11.67 -2.01 3.20
CA ASN A 23 11.46 -3.34 2.63
C ASN A 23 11.25 -4.35 3.78
N SER A 24 10.15 -4.17 4.53
CA SER A 24 9.83 -4.98 5.70
C SER A 24 8.37 -4.79 6.09
N ASN A 25 7.67 -5.88 6.36
CA ASN A 25 6.30 -5.87 6.89
C ASN A 25 6.22 -5.26 8.31
N MET A 26 7.35 -5.08 8.98
CA MET A 26 7.41 -4.49 10.32
C MET A 26 7.15 -2.97 10.35
N LYS A 27 6.91 -2.33 9.20
CA LYS A 27 6.65 -0.88 9.07
C LYS A 27 7.61 -0.04 9.93
N LEU A 28 8.92 -0.26 9.78
CA LEU A 28 9.98 0.39 10.57
C LEU A 28 9.87 1.92 10.59
N PHE A 29 9.26 2.50 9.56
CA PHE A 29 8.84 3.90 9.47
C PHE A 29 7.78 4.04 8.37
N HIS A 30 7.08 5.16 8.34
CA HIS A 30 6.16 5.47 7.24
C HIS A 30 6.94 5.82 5.98
N ALA A 31 6.58 5.19 4.85
CA ALA A 31 7.08 5.56 3.55
C ALA A 31 6.88 7.06 3.28
N GLY A 32 7.76 7.65 2.52
CA GLY A 32 7.65 9.07 2.20
C GLY A 32 8.83 9.59 1.40
N VAL A 33 8.76 10.88 1.11
CA VAL A 33 9.85 11.61 0.48
C VAL A 33 10.75 12.17 1.57
N PHE A 34 12.03 11.92 1.43
CA PHE A 34 13.06 12.35 2.36
C PHE A 34 14.16 13.07 1.61
N ASP A 35 14.59 14.19 2.16
CA ASP A 35 15.91 14.71 1.93
C ASP A 35 16.91 14.10 2.95
N LEU A 36 18.16 14.40 2.77
CA LEU A 36 19.24 13.82 3.62
C LEU A 36 19.06 14.20 5.10
N GLU A 37 18.66 15.45 5.39
CA GLU A 37 18.50 15.97 6.75
C GLU A 37 17.30 15.32 7.44
N SER A 38 16.17 15.22 6.78
CA SER A 38 14.95 14.60 7.33
C SER A 38 15.14 13.10 7.59
N LEU A 39 15.91 12.40 6.75
CA LEU A 39 16.24 11.00 6.98
C LEU A 39 17.04 10.82 8.28
N TYR A 40 18.08 11.62 8.49
CA TYR A 40 18.89 11.57 9.73
C TYR A 40 18.09 11.97 10.97
N THR A 41 17.19 12.95 10.86
CA THR A 41 16.39 13.43 12.00
C THR A 41 15.39 12.37 12.45
N ARG A 42 14.70 11.70 11.51
CA ARG A 42 13.77 10.60 11.82
C ARG A 42 14.48 9.39 12.42
N GLU A 43 15.69 9.09 12.02
CA GLU A 43 16.49 8.04 12.65
C GLU A 43 16.74 8.27 14.13
N LYS A 44 17.02 9.51 14.51
CA LYS A 44 17.23 9.87 15.93
C LYS A 44 15.95 9.74 16.75
N GLN A 45 14.78 10.05 16.15
CA GLN A 45 13.48 9.98 16.81
C GLN A 45 12.97 8.54 16.98
N ASN A 46 13.29 7.65 16.03
CA ASN A 46 12.84 6.24 16.02
C ASN A 46 13.87 5.28 16.67
N SER A 47 14.69 5.76 17.59
CA SER A 47 15.74 4.99 18.26
C SER A 47 15.29 3.71 18.98
N LYS A 48 13.97 3.51 19.19
CA LYS A 48 13.40 2.28 19.75
C LYS A 48 13.30 1.13 18.73
N GLN A 49 13.25 1.41 17.44
CA GLN A 49 13.29 0.41 16.37
C GLN A 49 14.67 0.44 15.71
N ARG A 50 15.55 -0.42 16.17
CA ARG A 50 16.94 -0.52 15.69
C ARG A 50 16.97 -0.85 14.20
N GLN A 51 17.12 0.18 13.36
CA GLN A 51 17.55 -0.03 11.98
C GLN A 51 18.99 -0.54 11.99
N THR A 52 19.21 -1.73 11.48
CA THR A 52 20.56 -2.29 11.37
C THR A 52 21.21 -1.86 10.06
N LYS A 53 22.54 -1.97 9.96
CA LYS A 53 23.27 -1.73 8.69
C LYS A 53 22.80 -2.61 7.54
N THR A 54 22.09 -3.71 7.85
CA THR A 54 21.53 -4.67 6.88
C THR A 54 20.08 -4.38 6.50
N THR A 55 19.42 -3.38 7.14
CA THR A 55 18.05 -3.00 6.79
C THR A 55 17.98 -2.58 5.31
N GLN A 56 17.03 -3.16 4.60
CA GLN A 56 16.79 -2.87 3.19
C GLN A 56 15.67 -1.85 3.03
N PHE A 57 15.79 -1.01 2.01
CA PHE A 57 14.81 -0.01 1.63
C PHE A 57 14.51 -0.11 0.14
N ILE A 58 13.27 0.17 -0.22
CA ILE A 58 12.89 0.46 -1.59
C ILE A 58 13.11 1.95 -1.79
N VAL A 59 13.91 2.31 -2.78
CA VAL A 59 14.31 3.69 -3.06
C VAL A 59 13.93 4.04 -4.49
N GLY A 60 13.32 5.20 -4.68
CA GLY A 60 12.94 5.70 -5.99
C GLY A 60 12.80 7.22 -6.02
N LYS A 61 12.63 7.77 -7.21
CA LYS A 61 12.22 9.16 -7.36
C LYS A 61 10.77 9.30 -6.89
N LYS A 62 10.42 10.46 -6.33
CA LYS A 62 9.01 10.78 -6.05
C LYS A 62 8.25 10.85 -7.37
N PRO A 63 7.28 9.97 -7.64
CA PRO A 63 6.40 10.14 -8.78
C PRO A 63 5.45 11.33 -8.53
N PRO A 64 5.07 12.09 -9.56
CA PRO A 64 4.09 13.17 -9.44
C PRO A 64 2.68 12.57 -9.31
N ILE A 65 2.34 12.03 -8.14
CA ILE A 65 1.02 11.44 -7.90
C ILE A 65 0.00 12.57 -7.74
N SER A 66 -1.07 12.52 -8.53
CA SER A 66 -2.16 13.49 -8.51
C SER A 66 -3.35 13.00 -7.67
N ARG A 67 -3.62 11.70 -7.68
CA ARG A 67 -4.74 11.07 -6.97
C ARG A 67 -4.37 9.67 -6.50
N GLU A 68 -4.99 9.24 -5.38
CA GLU A 68 -4.84 7.89 -4.86
C GLU A 68 -6.18 7.30 -4.44
N TRP A 69 -6.41 6.06 -4.83
CA TRP A 69 -7.62 5.29 -4.52
C TRP A 69 -7.25 4.00 -3.80
N ARG A 70 -8.07 3.62 -2.83
CA ARG A 70 -8.04 2.31 -2.19
C ARG A 70 -9.25 1.51 -2.60
N PHE A 71 -9.04 0.26 -2.96
CA PHE A 71 -10.09 -0.72 -3.16
C PHE A 71 -9.89 -1.87 -2.17
N PHE A 72 -11.01 -2.36 -1.62
CA PHE A 72 -11.04 -3.64 -0.94
C PHE A 72 -11.40 -4.71 -1.95
N ALA A 73 -10.70 -5.85 -1.87
CA ALA A 73 -10.92 -7.01 -2.70
C ALA A 73 -11.16 -8.26 -1.85
N TYR A 74 -12.00 -9.15 -2.34
CA TYR A 74 -12.19 -10.49 -1.86
C TYR A 74 -11.74 -11.45 -2.96
N LYS A 75 -10.61 -12.12 -2.77
CA LYS A 75 -9.96 -12.92 -3.84
C LYS A 75 -9.73 -12.06 -5.09
N ASP A 76 -10.41 -12.37 -6.17
CA ASP A 76 -10.33 -11.68 -7.46
C ASP A 76 -11.46 -10.67 -7.73
N GLU A 77 -12.33 -10.42 -6.72
CA GLU A 77 -13.49 -9.54 -6.81
C GLU A 77 -13.24 -8.22 -6.07
N ILE A 78 -13.44 -7.08 -6.74
CA ILE A 78 -13.47 -5.76 -6.09
C ILE A 78 -14.79 -5.59 -5.34
N ILE A 79 -14.69 -5.30 -4.03
CA ILE A 79 -15.84 -5.18 -3.14
C ILE A 79 -16.32 -3.73 -3.04
N THR A 80 -15.42 -2.81 -2.78
CA THR A 80 -15.71 -1.38 -2.60
C THR A 80 -14.45 -0.57 -2.79
N GLY A 81 -14.58 0.73 -3.04
CA GLY A 81 -13.43 1.60 -3.22
C GLY A 81 -13.67 3.03 -2.71
N SER A 82 -12.59 3.77 -2.56
CA SER A 82 -12.59 5.17 -2.17
C SER A 82 -11.44 5.93 -2.80
N LEU A 83 -11.72 7.14 -3.30
CA LEU A 83 -10.71 8.16 -3.50
C LEU A 83 -10.34 8.71 -2.12
N TYR A 84 -9.07 8.58 -1.71
CA TYR A 84 -8.66 8.99 -0.38
C TYR A 84 -7.65 10.13 -0.35
N LEU A 85 -6.99 10.41 -1.49
CA LEU A 85 -6.02 11.50 -1.60
C LEU A 85 -6.10 12.17 -2.97
N VAL A 86 -6.10 13.51 -2.98
CA VAL A 86 -5.94 14.35 -4.18
C VAL A 86 -4.84 15.37 -3.91
N GLY A 87 -3.70 15.25 -4.58
CA GLY A 87 -2.50 16.01 -4.23
C GLY A 87 -2.09 15.74 -2.77
N GLU A 88 -2.25 16.73 -1.89
CA GLU A 88 -1.97 16.61 -0.45
C GLU A 88 -3.26 16.59 0.40
N GLU A 89 -4.43 16.71 -0.23
CA GLU A 89 -5.72 16.79 0.44
C GLU A 89 -6.31 15.39 0.63
N ARG A 90 -6.66 15.06 1.90
CA ARG A 90 -7.38 13.83 2.22
C ARG A 90 -8.86 13.98 1.89
N ILE A 91 -9.36 12.99 1.15
CA ILE A 91 -10.76 12.89 0.72
C ILE A 91 -11.31 11.55 1.19
N ASN A 92 -12.64 11.44 1.32
CA ASN A 92 -13.33 10.18 1.63
C ASN A 92 -14.51 10.03 0.67
N GLU A 93 -14.20 9.93 -0.63
CA GLU A 93 -15.21 9.82 -1.68
C GLU A 93 -15.34 8.37 -2.13
N ARG A 94 -16.56 7.82 -1.99
CA ARG A 94 -16.85 6.44 -2.40
C ARG A 94 -16.74 6.28 -3.92
N VAL A 95 -16.08 5.19 -4.34
CA VAL A 95 -16.04 4.73 -5.73
C VAL A 95 -16.84 3.44 -5.84
N SER A 96 -17.98 3.51 -6.54
CA SER A 96 -18.97 2.41 -6.63
C SER A 96 -18.85 1.57 -7.91
N GLY A 97 -17.72 1.62 -8.60
CA GLY A 97 -17.51 0.91 -9.87
C GLY A 97 -16.96 1.82 -10.97
N GLY A 98 -17.05 1.36 -12.23
CA GLY A 98 -16.53 2.07 -13.40
C GLY A 98 -15.05 1.82 -13.66
N TYR A 99 -14.44 2.64 -14.52
CA TYR A 99 -13.10 2.45 -15.06
C TYR A 99 -12.00 2.14 -14.01
N LEU A 100 -12.05 2.79 -12.84
CA LEU A 100 -11.05 2.56 -11.78
C LEU A 100 -11.19 1.19 -11.12
N ALA A 101 -12.43 0.78 -10.83
CA ALA A 101 -12.69 -0.56 -10.28
C ALA A 101 -12.36 -1.65 -11.31
N ASP A 102 -12.67 -1.41 -12.59
CA ASP A 102 -12.31 -2.31 -13.70
C ASP A 102 -10.80 -2.43 -13.85
N TYR A 103 -10.06 -1.31 -13.73
CA TYR A 103 -8.60 -1.32 -13.74
C TYR A 103 -8.05 -2.18 -12.59
N ALA A 104 -8.52 -1.96 -11.35
CA ALA A 104 -8.13 -2.75 -10.19
C ALA A 104 -8.39 -4.25 -10.39
N ALA A 105 -9.61 -4.60 -10.85
CA ALA A 105 -9.99 -5.99 -11.13
C ALA A 105 -9.11 -6.64 -12.22
N ASN A 106 -8.78 -5.89 -13.28
CA ASN A 106 -7.90 -6.38 -14.33
C ASN A 106 -6.47 -6.62 -13.83
N VAL A 107 -5.94 -5.73 -12.99
CA VAL A 107 -4.63 -5.92 -12.36
C VAL A 107 -4.60 -7.20 -11.52
N ILE A 108 -5.60 -7.41 -10.67
CA ILE A 108 -5.71 -8.62 -9.84
C ILE A 108 -5.70 -9.88 -10.71
N LYS A 109 -6.49 -9.90 -11.78
CA LYS A 109 -6.54 -11.03 -12.72
C LYS A 109 -5.21 -11.28 -13.42
N GLN A 110 -4.49 -10.22 -13.81
CA GLN A 110 -3.18 -10.34 -14.46
C GLN A 110 -2.11 -10.86 -13.51
N VAL A 111 -2.13 -10.41 -12.27
CA VAL A 111 -1.19 -10.86 -11.22
C VAL A 111 -1.44 -12.33 -10.87
N GLY A 112 -2.71 -12.79 -10.87
CA GLY A 112 -3.09 -14.17 -10.58
C GLY A 112 -2.75 -14.63 -9.16
N TRP A 113 -2.58 -13.68 -8.24
CA TRP A 113 -2.22 -13.92 -6.84
C TRP A 113 -2.77 -12.80 -5.95
N TYR A 114 -3.11 -13.12 -4.71
CA TYR A 114 -3.52 -12.17 -3.69
C TYR A 114 -2.86 -12.51 -2.34
N PRO A 115 -2.55 -11.49 -1.50
CA PRO A 115 -1.84 -11.71 -0.22
C PRO A 115 -2.69 -12.43 0.83
N GLU A 116 -4.00 -12.19 0.83
CA GLU A 116 -4.99 -12.71 1.78
C GLU A 116 -6.33 -12.86 1.06
N ILE A 117 -7.30 -13.58 1.66
CA ILE A 117 -8.65 -13.74 1.08
C ILE A 117 -9.35 -12.37 0.92
N VAL A 118 -9.22 -11.51 1.94
CA VAL A 118 -9.63 -10.10 1.87
C VAL A 118 -8.38 -9.23 2.00
N TYR A 119 -8.21 -8.27 1.11
CA TYR A 119 -7.04 -7.41 1.08
C TYR A 119 -7.35 -6.06 0.43
N THR A 120 -6.38 -5.16 0.40
CA THR A 120 -6.50 -3.88 -0.30
C THR A 120 -5.59 -3.79 -1.50
N ILE A 121 -6.04 -3.07 -2.54
CA ILE A 121 -5.23 -2.61 -3.65
C ILE A 121 -5.31 -1.09 -3.71
N ASP A 122 -4.15 -0.44 -3.62
CA ASP A 122 -4.03 1.00 -3.77
C ASP A 122 -3.56 1.33 -5.19
N ILE A 123 -4.27 2.23 -5.83
CA ILE A 123 -4.01 2.70 -7.19
C ILE A 123 -3.73 4.19 -7.13
N CYS A 124 -2.82 4.68 -7.96
CA CYS A 124 -2.59 6.10 -8.14
C CYS A 124 -2.66 6.52 -9.60
N GLU A 125 -2.92 7.81 -9.78
CA GLU A 125 -2.74 8.51 -11.05
C GLU A 125 -1.45 9.31 -11.02
N SER A 126 -0.60 9.09 -12.03
CA SER A 126 0.63 9.84 -12.22
C SER A 126 0.79 10.17 -13.70
N ALA A 127 0.93 11.45 -14.02
CA ALA A 127 1.06 11.95 -15.40
C ALA A 127 -0.08 11.49 -16.34
N GLY A 128 -1.29 11.30 -15.82
CA GLY A 128 -2.48 10.87 -16.57
C GLY A 128 -2.60 9.36 -16.77
N GLU A 129 -1.68 8.57 -16.22
CA GLU A 129 -1.69 7.11 -16.28
C GLU A 129 -1.96 6.51 -14.90
N LEU A 130 -2.57 5.31 -14.86
CA LEU A 130 -2.83 4.59 -13.61
C LEU A 130 -1.71 3.59 -13.28
N TYR A 131 -1.37 3.54 -12.02
CA TYR A 131 -0.37 2.61 -11.48
C TYR A 131 -0.86 1.97 -10.18
N VAL A 132 -0.39 0.76 -9.90
CA VAL A 132 -0.57 0.12 -8.60
C VAL A 132 0.49 0.64 -7.65
N LEU A 133 0.08 1.12 -6.49
CA LEU A 133 0.99 1.53 -5.41
C LEU A 133 1.32 0.37 -4.49
N GLU A 134 0.29 -0.36 -4.04
CA GLU A 134 0.44 -1.38 -3.00
C GLU A 134 -0.68 -2.42 -3.08
N LEU A 135 -0.34 -3.67 -2.74
CA LEU A 135 -1.29 -4.66 -2.25
C LEU A 135 -1.11 -4.74 -0.73
N GLY A 136 -2.13 -4.35 0.02
CA GLY A 136 -2.08 -4.22 1.47
C GLY A 136 -2.85 -5.32 2.20
N SER A 137 -2.43 -5.61 3.43
CA SER A 137 -3.17 -6.52 4.33
C SER A 137 -4.48 -5.89 4.80
N PHE A 138 -5.54 -6.71 4.89
CA PHE A 138 -6.83 -6.31 5.43
C PHE A 138 -6.73 -5.75 6.85
N SER A 139 -5.97 -6.41 7.72
CA SER A 139 -5.89 -6.11 9.15
C SER A 139 -5.32 -4.73 9.49
N CYS A 140 -4.62 -4.09 8.55
CA CYS A 140 -3.96 -2.80 8.74
C CYS A 140 -4.53 -1.70 7.84
N ALA A 141 -5.62 -1.98 7.13
CA ALA A 141 -6.19 -1.07 6.15
C ALA A 141 -7.17 -0.08 6.79
N GLY A 142 -7.02 1.22 6.44
CA GLY A 142 -8.06 2.22 6.69
C GLY A 142 -9.17 2.12 5.66
N GLU A 143 -10.42 2.25 6.09
CA GLU A 143 -11.60 2.11 5.24
C GLU A 143 -11.90 3.35 4.38
N TYR A 144 -11.44 4.53 4.82
CA TYR A 144 -11.72 5.82 4.17
C TYR A 144 -13.23 6.00 3.85
N GLY A 145 -13.58 6.29 2.60
CA GLY A 145 -14.97 6.39 2.13
C GLY A 145 -15.57 5.09 1.59
N CYS A 146 -14.91 3.95 1.77
CA CYS A 146 -15.41 2.64 1.36
C CYS A 146 -16.68 2.24 2.10
N ASP A 147 -17.45 1.29 1.54
CA ASP A 147 -18.63 0.73 2.19
C ASP A 147 -18.23 -0.28 3.27
N VAL A 148 -18.36 0.13 4.54
CA VAL A 148 -18.01 -0.70 5.69
C VAL A 148 -18.88 -1.96 5.76
N GLY A 149 -20.15 -1.90 5.35
CA GLY A 149 -21.04 -3.06 5.31
C GLY A 149 -20.51 -4.15 4.39
N LEU A 150 -20.12 -3.79 3.17
CA LEU A 150 -19.52 -4.71 2.20
C LEU A 150 -18.16 -5.26 2.69
N ILE A 151 -17.36 -4.44 3.36
CA ILE A 151 -16.09 -4.89 3.96
C ILE A 151 -16.33 -5.95 5.04
N VAL A 152 -17.31 -5.71 5.92
CA VAL A 152 -17.69 -6.66 6.98
C VAL A 152 -18.22 -7.96 6.39
N GLU A 153 -19.08 -7.89 5.36
CA GLU A 153 -19.59 -9.09 4.69
C GLU A 153 -18.47 -9.92 4.07
N ALA A 154 -17.51 -9.27 3.39
CA ALA A 154 -16.34 -9.93 2.82
C ALA A 154 -15.47 -10.60 3.92
N GLY A 155 -15.25 -9.90 5.04
CA GLY A 155 -14.51 -10.44 6.19
C GLY A 155 -15.20 -11.66 6.81
N VAL A 156 -16.53 -11.64 6.94
CA VAL A 156 -17.31 -12.80 7.44
C VAL A 156 -17.23 -13.97 6.47
N ARG A 157 -17.32 -13.73 5.15
CA ARG A 157 -17.15 -14.77 4.13
C ARG A 157 -15.77 -15.44 4.26
N ALA A 158 -14.71 -14.62 4.34
CA ALA A 158 -13.34 -15.10 4.48
C ALA A 158 -13.16 -15.94 5.75
N ALA A 159 -13.65 -15.47 6.91
CA ALA A 159 -13.55 -16.19 8.16
C ALA A 159 -14.26 -17.56 8.13
N ARG A 160 -15.39 -17.66 7.43
CA ARG A 160 -16.11 -18.93 7.24
C ARG A 160 -15.33 -19.91 6.37
N GLU A 161 -14.72 -19.42 5.28
CA GLU A 161 -13.89 -20.26 4.41
C GLU A 161 -12.68 -20.81 5.16
N ASP A 162 -11.95 -19.95 5.89
CA ASP A 162 -10.80 -20.38 6.69
C ASP A 162 -11.20 -21.40 7.75
N TRP A 163 -12.37 -21.21 8.41
CA TRP A 163 -12.90 -22.14 9.39
C TRP A 163 -13.22 -23.52 8.77
N CYS A 164 -13.82 -23.55 7.60
CA CYS A 164 -14.15 -24.82 6.92
C CYS A 164 -12.87 -25.57 6.54
N VAL A 165 -11.86 -24.89 5.97
CA VAL A 165 -10.58 -25.53 5.61
C VAL A 165 -9.88 -26.14 6.81
N VAL A 166 -9.89 -25.47 7.97
CA VAL A 166 -9.24 -25.98 9.20
C VAL A 166 -9.99 -27.17 9.82
N ASN A 167 -11.32 -27.29 9.64
CA ASN A 167 -12.12 -28.33 10.28
C ASN A 167 -12.50 -29.49 9.36
N ASP A 168 -12.28 -29.40 8.05
CA ASP A 168 -12.46 -30.54 7.13
C ASP A 168 -11.28 -31.55 7.17
N ASP A 169 -10.17 -31.20 7.86
CA ASP A 169 -9.01 -32.07 8.08
C ASP A 169 -9.10 -32.92 9.37
N PHE A 170 -10.26 -32.91 10.09
CA PHE A 170 -10.56 -33.73 11.25
C PHE A 170 -11.79 -34.60 11.01
#